data_a052daba4c3e100467292f7347261b40
#
_entry.id   a052daba4c3e100467292f7347261b40
#
_cell.length_a   1.000
_cell.length_b   1.000
_cell.length_c   1.000
_cell.angle_alpha   90.00
_cell.angle_beta   90.00
_cell.angle_gamma   90.00
#
_symmetry.space_group_name_H-M   'P 1'
#
loop_
_entity.id
_entity.type
_entity.pdbx_description
1 polymer ?
#
loop_
_entity_poly.entity_id
_entity_poly.type
_entity_poly.pdbx_seq_one_letter_code
_entity_poly.pdbx_strand_id
1 'polypeptide(L)'
;MNKIFKVIWNPATGSYTVASETAKSRGKKSGRSKLLISALVAGGLLSSVGAYASVSLDGGKSAEEIAGETPLSDNWIAIGKEAVASSDTMGTGTTGTGSVAVGARANAGVGSTAIGFSSNSSGERSVALGQSTVSTGSRSIAIGSAAKATSDYTLALGNSAQATAEGAMALGKDTVASAANALALGRLAKASGTNSIATGSESAASGEDSLALGRKAKAENTGSMAMGAETEANFFSSAIGYKAKAFGWYSLAMGSESKATGEDSIALGYNSDAAGKDSIAMGSKTKAAENATAVGTDAKANGLNSIALGSGSIADADNTIALGSQSQAIAAGTIAIGQGNKADGANAIALGNGSITGGANAIALGQGSYAGLENGTAIGAQASAQGKNSVALGADSVATEADTVSVGNTTAQRKIVNMAKGDIDTDSTDAINGSQLYAISKSVADNLGGGATVNSQGVVTSPNYRLKNGIYGNVGDALADLNTNTIQWDNLKKGYSAAHGTNATSKITNVTAGDLSATSTDAVNGSQLKTTNDNVATNTTNITNLTDTVTDLSEDALKWDDAAGAFTAAHGTNATNKITNVTAGE
;
A
#
# COMPACT_ATOMS: atom_id res chain seq x y z
N MET A 1 -19.23 25.61 -30.69
CA MET A 1 -19.95 25.70 -29.39
C MET A 1 -20.46 24.31 -29.02
N ASN A 2 -19.75 23.61 -28.12
CA ASN A 2 -20.22 22.32 -27.60
C ASN A 2 -21.40 22.56 -26.65
N LYS A 3 -22.57 22.07 -27.01
CA LYS A 3 -23.73 22.06 -26.10
C LYS A 3 -23.59 20.85 -25.19
N ILE A 4 -23.36 21.09 -23.91
CA ILE A 4 -23.32 20.06 -22.88
C ILE A 4 -24.75 19.78 -22.46
N PHE A 5 -25.18 18.52 -22.48
CA PHE A 5 -26.48 18.06 -22.06
C PHE A 5 -26.37 17.23 -20.78
N LYS A 6 -27.25 17.47 -19.83
CA LYS A 6 -27.34 16.70 -18.59
C LYS A 6 -28.44 15.66 -18.74
N VAL A 7 -28.11 14.39 -18.46
CA VAL A 7 -29.08 13.29 -18.43
C VAL A 7 -29.70 13.22 -17.04
N ILE A 8 -31.02 13.33 -16.95
CA ILE A 8 -31.75 13.31 -15.68
C ILE A 8 -32.69 12.11 -15.69
N TRP A 9 -32.63 11.29 -14.66
CA TRP A 9 -33.59 10.22 -14.43
C TRP A 9 -34.94 10.79 -13.98
N ASN A 10 -35.99 10.39 -14.65
CA ASN A 10 -37.35 10.74 -14.25
C ASN A 10 -38.04 9.53 -13.59
N PRO A 11 -38.18 9.55 -12.26
CA PRO A 11 -38.73 8.42 -11.52
C PRO A 11 -40.25 8.23 -11.76
N ALA A 12 -40.92 9.22 -12.30
CA ALA A 12 -42.36 9.11 -12.59
C ALA A 12 -42.66 8.37 -13.91
N THR A 13 -41.71 8.36 -14.84
CA THR A 13 -41.85 7.70 -16.14
C THR A 13 -40.89 6.52 -16.34
N GLY A 14 -39.97 6.28 -15.39
CA GLY A 14 -38.99 5.20 -15.47
C GLY A 14 -37.99 5.34 -16.63
N SER A 15 -37.76 6.57 -17.11
CA SER A 15 -36.87 6.82 -18.26
C SER A 15 -35.91 7.99 -18.04
N TYR A 16 -34.82 8.00 -18.79
CA TYR A 16 -33.86 9.11 -18.80
C TYR A 16 -34.31 10.19 -19.81
N THR A 17 -34.27 11.45 -19.41
CA THR A 17 -34.48 12.61 -20.26
C THR A 17 -33.24 13.47 -20.36
N VAL A 18 -32.95 13.98 -21.55
CA VAL A 18 -31.83 14.89 -21.80
C VAL A 18 -32.33 16.33 -21.69
N ALA A 19 -31.73 17.11 -20.78
CA ALA A 19 -32.05 18.52 -20.61
C ALA A 19 -30.85 19.40 -20.93
N SER A 20 -31.06 20.59 -21.48
CA SER A 20 -29.97 21.57 -21.68
C SER A 20 -29.58 22.21 -20.34
N GLU A 21 -28.33 22.67 -20.21
CA GLU A 21 -27.79 23.31 -19.01
C GLU A 21 -28.58 24.56 -18.54
N THR A 22 -29.39 25.12 -19.40
CA THR A 22 -30.22 26.28 -19.08
C THR A 22 -31.56 25.93 -18.39
N ALA A 23 -31.88 24.65 -18.23
CA ALA A 23 -33.04 24.23 -17.47
C ALA A 23 -32.80 24.43 -15.98
N LYS A 24 -33.24 25.57 -15.43
CA LYS A 24 -33.26 25.79 -13.98
C LYS A 24 -34.15 24.73 -13.34
N SER A 25 -33.56 23.87 -12.52
CA SER A 25 -34.34 23.03 -11.62
C SER A 25 -35.17 23.96 -10.72
N ARG A 26 -36.49 23.84 -10.78
CA ARG A 26 -37.30 24.38 -9.70
C ARG A 26 -37.05 23.52 -8.47
N GLY A 27 -36.06 23.92 -7.69
CA GLY A 27 -35.86 23.37 -6.37
C GLY A 27 -37.12 23.60 -5.58
N LYS A 28 -37.79 22.54 -5.18
CA LYS A 28 -38.78 22.64 -4.10
C LYS A 28 -37.98 23.19 -2.91
N LYS A 29 -38.29 24.44 -2.51
CA LYS A 29 -37.96 24.89 -1.17
C LYS A 29 -38.50 23.82 -0.24
N SER A 30 -37.69 23.25 0.63
CA SER A 30 -38.12 22.49 1.79
C SER A 30 -38.80 23.48 2.75
N GLY A 31 -40.01 23.87 2.39
CA GLY A 31 -40.95 24.33 3.38
C GLY A 31 -41.26 23.11 4.24
N ARG A 32 -41.07 23.23 5.54
CA ARG A 32 -41.62 22.30 6.51
C ARG A 32 -42.99 21.88 5.99
N SER A 33 -43.12 20.64 5.58
CA SER A 33 -44.42 20.07 5.23
C SER A 33 -45.22 20.07 6.52
N LYS A 34 -46.02 21.11 6.72
CA LYS A 34 -47.23 20.92 7.47
C LYS A 34 -47.96 19.88 6.66
N LEU A 35 -47.87 18.62 7.06
CA LEU A 35 -48.72 17.57 6.53
C LEU A 35 -50.13 18.09 6.70
N LEU A 36 -50.75 18.40 5.61
CA LEU A 36 -52.18 18.64 5.54
C LEU A 36 -52.85 17.33 5.96
N ILE A 37 -53.11 17.18 7.22
CA ILE A 37 -54.18 16.33 7.74
C ILE A 37 -55.51 17.04 7.49
N SER A 38 -55.73 17.52 6.28
CA SER A 38 -56.98 18.12 5.90
C SER A 38 -57.89 17.18 5.12
N ALA A 39 -57.44 15.94 4.90
CA ALA A 39 -58.21 15.03 4.03
C ALA A 39 -59.02 13.97 4.77
N LEU A 40 -59.02 13.93 6.09
CA LEU A 40 -59.86 12.96 6.82
C LEU A 40 -60.91 13.60 7.72
N VAL A 41 -61.07 14.90 7.70
CA VAL A 41 -62.21 15.61 8.33
C VAL A 41 -63.35 15.85 7.34
N ALA A 42 -63.25 15.36 6.11
CA ALA A 42 -64.30 15.44 5.13
C ALA A 42 -65.46 14.41 5.31
N GLY A 43 -65.61 13.92 6.50
CA GLY A 43 -66.73 13.07 6.88
C GLY A 43 -67.80 13.75 7.78
N GLY A 44 -67.60 14.99 8.07
CA GLY A 44 -68.44 15.71 8.97
C GLY A 44 -69.17 16.86 8.29
N LEU A 45 -69.91 16.59 7.26
CA LEU A 45 -70.96 17.53 6.79
C LEU A 45 -72.13 17.55 7.74
N LEU A 46 -72.11 18.51 8.62
CA LEU A 46 -73.31 19.16 9.08
C LEU A 46 -73.06 20.67 9.18
N SER A 47 -73.01 21.32 8.01
CA SER A 47 -73.27 22.74 7.95
C SER A 47 -74.77 22.89 7.95
N SER A 48 -75.38 22.95 9.08
CA SER A 48 -76.72 23.44 9.21
C SER A 48 -76.67 24.88 9.70
N VAL A 49 -77.14 25.74 8.85
CA VAL A 49 -77.61 27.08 9.19
C VAL A 49 -78.53 26.99 10.38
N GLY A 50 -78.12 27.48 11.54
CA GLY A 50 -78.93 27.97 12.61
C GLY A 50 -80.10 27.12 13.13
N ALA A 51 -79.84 25.85 13.52
CA ALA A 51 -80.75 25.15 14.41
C ALA A 51 -79.96 24.63 15.59
N TYR A 52 -80.02 25.29 16.69
CA TYR A 52 -79.53 24.81 18.01
C TYR A 52 -80.46 23.64 18.40
N ALA A 53 -79.93 22.43 18.38
CA ALA A 53 -80.67 21.23 18.80
C ALA A 53 -79.80 20.34 19.65
N SER A 54 -80.17 20.14 20.88
CA SER A 54 -79.67 19.07 21.73
C SER A 54 -80.43 17.76 21.47
N VAL A 55 -79.75 16.60 21.43
CA VAL A 55 -80.35 15.28 21.29
C VAL A 55 -79.96 14.40 22.42
N SER A 56 -80.93 13.97 23.24
CA SER A 56 -80.68 12.98 24.30
C SER A 56 -81.61 11.76 24.04
N LEU A 57 -80.98 10.58 23.90
CA LEU A 57 -81.68 9.30 23.71
C LEU A 57 -81.09 8.24 24.68
N ASP A 58 -81.91 7.31 25.13
CA ASP A 58 -81.51 6.15 25.97
C ASP A 58 -80.73 6.54 27.20
N GLY A 59 -81.11 7.59 27.95
CA GLY A 59 -80.53 8.05 29.20
C GLY A 59 -79.23 8.85 29.09
N GLY A 60 -78.94 9.41 27.91
CA GLY A 60 -77.86 10.38 27.74
C GLY A 60 -78.16 11.70 28.43
N LYS A 61 -77.09 12.40 28.96
CA LYS A 61 -77.29 13.69 29.66
C LYS A 61 -76.20 14.68 29.28
N SER A 62 -76.42 15.98 29.47
CA SER A 62 -75.33 16.96 29.48
C SER A 62 -74.55 16.88 30.77
N ALA A 63 -73.28 17.37 30.76
CA ALA A 63 -72.45 17.42 31.97
C ALA A 63 -73.10 18.33 33.03
N GLU A 64 -73.73 19.40 32.61
CA GLU A 64 -74.42 20.37 33.43
C GLU A 64 -75.65 19.74 34.07
N GLU A 65 -76.41 18.91 33.34
CA GLU A 65 -77.56 18.16 33.87
C GLU A 65 -77.13 17.16 34.97
N ILE A 66 -75.95 16.56 34.85
CA ILE A 66 -75.40 15.68 35.86
C ILE A 66 -75.00 16.47 37.11
N ALA A 67 -74.47 17.67 36.94
CA ALA A 67 -74.13 18.59 38.04
C ALA A 67 -75.38 19.25 38.68
N GLY A 68 -76.58 19.05 38.08
CA GLY A 68 -77.79 19.67 38.55
C GLY A 68 -77.98 21.13 38.07
N GLU A 69 -77.29 21.52 37.03
CA GLU A 69 -77.32 22.85 36.40
C GLU A 69 -78.14 22.79 35.12
N THR A 70 -78.61 23.95 34.65
CA THR A 70 -79.26 24.03 33.35
C THR A 70 -78.21 24.14 32.24
N PRO A 71 -78.32 23.37 31.14
CA PRO A 71 -77.35 23.45 30.04
C PRO A 71 -77.25 24.86 29.48
N LEU A 72 -76.01 25.34 29.28
CA LEU A 72 -75.75 26.69 28.81
C LEU A 72 -75.84 26.82 27.27
N SER A 73 -75.88 25.70 26.55
CA SER A 73 -76.17 25.67 25.09
C SER A 73 -76.88 24.39 24.68
N ASP A 74 -77.67 24.48 23.63
CA ASP A 74 -78.49 23.37 23.07
C ASP A 74 -77.73 22.59 21.99
N ASN A 75 -76.45 22.76 21.90
CA ASN A 75 -75.64 22.20 20.81
C ASN A 75 -74.87 20.89 21.24
N TRP A 76 -75.61 19.92 21.79
CA TRP A 76 -74.97 18.64 22.22
C TRP A 76 -75.85 17.43 21.80
N ILE A 77 -75.18 16.30 21.59
CA ILE A 77 -75.80 15.01 21.32
C ILE A 77 -75.28 13.98 22.34
N ALA A 78 -76.21 13.38 23.15
CA ALA A 78 -75.87 12.29 24.04
C ALA A 78 -76.81 11.09 23.82
N ILE A 79 -76.31 9.98 23.31
CA ILE A 79 -77.02 8.76 22.98
C ILE A 79 -76.38 7.56 23.68
N GLY A 80 -77.14 6.92 24.57
CA GLY A 80 -76.71 5.72 25.30
C GLY A 80 -76.74 5.85 26.80
N LYS A 81 -76.82 4.71 27.52
CA LYS A 81 -76.89 4.68 28.99
C LYS A 81 -75.64 5.33 29.58
N GLU A 82 -75.83 6.32 30.45
CA GLU A 82 -74.70 7.06 31.10
C GLU A 82 -73.81 7.83 30.08
N ALA A 83 -74.30 8.13 28.87
CA ALA A 83 -73.61 9.01 27.92
C ALA A 83 -73.62 10.45 28.41
N VAL A 84 -72.50 11.17 28.34
CA VAL A 84 -72.33 12.55 28.82
C VAL A 84 -71.78 13.41 27.71
N ALA A 85 -72.48 14.52 27.34
CA ALA A 85 -71.96 15.52 26.40
C ALA A 85 -71.98 16.90 27.04
N SER A 86 -70.78 17.55 27.12
CA SER A 86 -70.65 18.90 27.72
C SER A 86 -71.18 19.97 26.78
N SER A 87 -71.93 20.95 27.33
CA SER A 87 -72.24 22.18 26.63
C SER A 87 -71.11 23.20 26.80
N ASP A 88 -71.07 24.19 25.89
CA ASP A 88 -70.04 25.24 25.95
C ASP A 88 -70.29 26.22 27.08
N THR A 89 -69.39 26.28 28.09
CA THR A 89 -69.44 27.21 29.21
C THR A 89 -68.57 28.45 29.03
N MET A 90 -67.94 28.63 27.86
CA MET A 90 -67.10 29.80 27.66
C MET A 90 -67.89 31.07 27.49
N GLY A 91 -68.03 31.88 28.53
CA GLY A 91 -68.62 33.15 28.62
C GLY A 91 -68.08 34.30 27.72
N THR A 92 -67.65 33.98 26.53
CA THR A 92 -67.05 34.94 25.56
C THR A 92 -67.78 34.92 24.19
N GLY A 93 -69.07 34.82 24.15
CA GLY A 93 -69.88 35.24 23.00
C GLY A 93 -69.53 34.64 21.64
N THR A 94 -68.81 33.55 21.53
CA THR A 94 -68.60 32.79 20.31
C THR A 94 -69.55 31.59 20.29
N THR A 95 -70.33 31.44 19.24
CA THR A 95 -71.30 30.37 18.97
C THR A 95 -70.75 29.00 19.40
N GLY A 96 -71.53 28.37 20.35
CA GLY A 96 -71.15 27.13 21.03
C GLY A 96 -70.71 26.03 20.07
N THR A 97 -69.52 25.46 20.34
CA THR A 97 -69.04 24.27 19.65
C THR A 97 -69.77 23.06 20.24
N GLY A 98 -70.68 22.44 19.47
CA GLY A 98 -71.48 21.30 19.88
C GLY A 98 -70.60 20.08 20.25
N SER A 99 -70.95 19.32 21.26
CA SER A 99 -70.35 18.05 21.60
C SER A 99 -71.20 16.84 21.27
N VAL A 100 -70.56 15.70 20.97
CA VAL A 100 -71.27 14.46 20.58
C VAL A 100 -70.79 13.28 21.40
N ALA A 101 -71.65 12.67 22.19
CA ALA A 101 -71.43 11.46 22.93
C ALA A 101 -72.35 10.33 22.49
N VAL A 102 -71.92 9.29 21.84
CA VAL A 102 -72.70 8.16 21.34
C VAL A 102 -72.15 6.85 21.83
N GLY A 103 -72.84 6.11 22.65
CA GLY A 103 -72.45 4.85 23.26
C GLY A 103 -72.66 4.83 24.79
N ALA A 104 -72.88 3.67 25.38
CA ALA A 104 -72.99 3.58 26.85
C ALA A 104 -71.68 4.05 27.51
N ARG A 105 -71.81 4.96 28.48
CA ARG A 105 -70.66 5.61 29.17
C ARG A 105 -69.72 6.43 28.27
N ALA A 106 -70.20 6.85 27.10
CA ALA A 106 -69.45 7.79 26.26
C ALA A 106 -69.41 9.16 26.95
N ASN A 107 -68.21 9.80 27.00
CA ASN A 107 -68.03 11.12 27.61
C ASN A 107 -67.36 12.08 26.60
N ALA A 108 -68.08 13.16 26.26
CA ALA A 108 -67.59 14.18 25.34
C ALA A 108 -67.48 15.55 26.03
N GLY A 109 -66.29 16.15 26.09
CA GLY A 109 -65.99 17.50 26.58
C GLY A 109 -66.40 18.58 25.57
N VAL A 110 -66.06 19.83 25.84
CA VAL A 110 -66.41 21.00 25.03
C VAL A 110 -65.95 20.87 23.59
N GLY A 111 -66.89 20.93 22.65
CA GLY A 111 -66.63 20.85 21.18
C GLY A 111 -66.07 19.51 20.76
N SER A 112 -66.17 18.45 21.57
CA SER A 112 -65.53 17.16 21.30
C SER A 112 -66.53 16.08 20.87
N THR A 113 -66.00 14.97 20.29
CA THR A 113 -66.79 13.84 19.83
C THR A 113 -66.31 12.56 20.47
N ALA A 114 -67.19 11.85 21.24
CA ALA A 114 -66.93 10.54 21.82
C ALA A 114 -67.94 9.51 21.27
N ILE A 115 -67.46 8.52 20.51
CA ILE A 115 -68.32 7.48 19.91
C ILE A 115 -67.75 6.10 20.27
N GLY A 116 -68.54 5.32 21.05
CA GLY A 116 -68.18 3.98 21.45
C GLY A 116 -68.46 3.71 22.93
N PHE A 117 -68.54 2.44 23.33
CA PHE A 117 -68.67 2.03 24.72
C PHE A 117 -67.50 2.54 25.55
N SER A 118 -67.80 3.31 26.63
CA SER A 118 -66.78 3.92 27.50
C SER A 118 -65.72 4.76 26.75
N SER A 119 -66.06 5.35 25.62
CA SER A 119 -65.20 6.33 24.94
C SER A 119 -65.14 7.64 25.73
N ASN A 120 -63.95 8.20 25.92
CA ASN A 120 -63.76 9.45 26.64
C ASN A 120 -63.01 10.48 25.76
N SER A 121 -63.69 11.55 25.39
CA SER A 121 -63.16 12.68 24.64
C SER A 121 -63.28 13.96 25.46
N SER A 122 -62.61 14.03 26.58
CA SER A 122 -62.71 15.15 27.53
C SER A 122 -61.82 16.35 27.18
N GLY A 123 -60.88 16.22 26.24
CA GLY A 123 -60.11 17.35 25.76
C GLY A 123 -60.93 18.30 24.91
N GLU A 124 -60.63 19.62 24.93
CA GLU A 124 -61.32 20.61 24.11
C GLU A 124 -61.13 20.28 22.61
N ARG A 125 -62.22 20.21 21.85
CA ARG A 125 -62.20 19.89 20.38
C ARG A 125 -61.50 18.58 20.05
N SER A 126 -61.56 17.62 20.94
CA SER A 126 -60.98 16.29 20.76
C SER A 126 -61.95 15.30 20.11
N VAL A 127 -61.42 14.17 19.63
CA VAL A 127 -62.22 13.08 19.01
C VAL A 127 -61.78 11.75 19.62
N ALA A 128 -62.71 11.00 20.20
CA ALA A 128 -62.53 9.62 20.67
C ALA A 128 -63.50 8.68 19.95
N LEU A 129 -63.03 7.80 19.08
CA LEU A 129 -63.84 6.89 18.29
C LEU A 129 -63.42 5.45 18.47
N GLY A 130 -64.19 4.67 19.19
CA GLY A 130 -63.95 3.26 19.52
C GLY A 130 -64.28 2.91 20.96
N GLN A 131 -64.28 1.60 21.28
CA GLN A 131 -64.48 1.11 22.65
C GLN A 131 -63.30 1.50 23.54
N SER A 132 -63.60 2.05 24.73
CA SER A 132 -62.62 2.46 25.72
C SER A 132 -61.53 3.40 25.19
N THR A 133 -61.84 4.16 24.17
CA THR A 133 -60.91 5.14 23.54
C THR A 133 -60.81 6.36 24.44
N VAL A 134 -59.61 6.93 24.56
CA VAL A 134 -59.34 8.09 25.42
C VAL A 134 -58.66 9.21 24.62
N SER A 135 -59.28 10.39 24.59
CA SER A 135 -58.77 11.60 23.95
C SER A 135 -58.93 12.79 24.90
N THR A 136 -57.93 13.00 25.75
CA THR A 136 -57.98 13.99 26.85
C THR A 136 -57.20 15.26 26.58
N GLY A 137 -56.29 15.24 25.60
CA GLY A 137 -55.59 16.48 25.14
C GLY A 137 -56.46 17.38 24.31
N SER A 138 -56.25 18.68 24.35
CA SER A 138 -56.89 19.66 23.48
C SER A 138 -56.56 19.37 22.00
N ARG A 139 -57.57 19.36 21.13
CA ARG A 139 -57.42 19.06 19.67
C ARG A 139 -56.78 17.69 19.41
N SER A 140 -56.90 16.75 20.36
CA SER A 140 -56.38 15.40 20.19
C SER A 140 -57.40 14.51 19.44
N ILE A 141 -56.91 13.45 18.79
CA ILE A 141 -57.71 12.49 18.07
C ILE A 141 -57.29 11.08 18.47
N ALA A 142 -58.21 10.30 19.01
CA ALA A 142 -58.02 8.89 19.30
C ALA A 142 -59.06 8.05 18.56
N ILE A 143 -58.60 7.13 17.70
CA ILE A 143 -59.46 6.25 16.90
C ILE A 143 -58.99 4.80 17.01
N GLY A 144 -59.85 3.92 17.51
CA GLY A 144 -59.54 2.51 17.70
C GLY A 144 -59.86 2.03 19.13
N SER A 145 -60.11 0.74 19.31
CA SER A 145 -60.38 0.20 20.64
C SER A 145 -59.18 0.44 21.57
N ALA A 146 -59.40 1.01 22.72
CA ALA A 146 -58.39 1.36 23.72
C ALA A 146 -57.31 2.33 23.22
N ALA A 147 -57.51 3.05 22.15
CA ALA A 147 -56.59 4.10 21.69
C ALA A 147 -56.53 5.27 22.69
N LYS A 148 -55.35 5.86 22.88
CA LYS A 148 -55.14 6.93 23.87
C LYS A 148 -54.40 8.11 23.25
N ALA A 149 -55.03 9.29 23.24
CA ALA A 149 -54.47 10.57 22.83
C ALA A 149 -54.62 11.53 24.03
N THR A 150 -53.57 11.58 24.89
CA THR A 150 -53.74 12.18 26.22
C THR A 150 -53.13 13.58 26.39
N SER A 151 -52.36 14.04 25.43
CA SER A 151 -51.77 15.40 25.40
C SER A 151 -52.29 16.20 24.20
N ASP A 152 -52.02 17.49 24.20
CA ASP A 152 -52.49 18.43 23.17
C ASP A 152 -51.93 18.10 21.78
N TYR A 153 -52.77 18.27 20.73
CA TYR A 153 -52.41 18.05 19.33
C TYR A 153 -52.00 16.62 18.98
N THR A 154 -52.36 15.62 19.80
CA THR A 154 -51.97 14.22 19.58
C THR A 154 -52.92 13.49 18.63
N LEU A 155 -52.40 12.49 17.93
CA LEU A 155 -53.16 11.56 17.10
C LEU A 155 -52.83 10.11 17.44
N ALA A 156 -53.78 9.37 17.98
CA ALA A 156 -53.68 7.93 18.21
C ALA A 156 -54.67 7.19 17.28
N LEU A 157 -54.19 6.46 16.27
CA LEU A 157 -54.98 5.70 15.33
C LEU A 157 -54.61 4.22 15.32
N GLY A 158 -55.45 3.38 15.87
CA GLY A 158 -55.27 1.93 15.93
C GLY A 158 -55.69 1.33 17.26
N ASN A 159 -55.86 0.02 17.29
CA ASN A 159 -56.13 -0.70 18.57
C ASN A 159 -54.97 -0.50 19.52
N SER A 160 -55.27 -0.02 20.72
CA SER A 160 -54.25 0.27 21.77
C SER A 160 -53.15 1.25 21.35
N ALA A 161 -53.35 2.07 20.32
CA ALA A 161 -52.39 3.12 19.95
C ALA A 161 -52.32 4.18 21.06
N GLN A 162 -51.11 4.65 21.40
CA GLN A 162 -50.88 5.61 22.46
C GLN A 162 -50.05 6.80 21.98
N ALA A 163 -50.62 7.97 22.00
CA ALA A 163 -49.98 9.26 21.75
C ALA A 163 -50.12 10.10 23.03
N THR A 164 -49.05 10.17 23.84
CA THR A 164 -49.16 10.65 25.22
C THR A 164 -48.41 11.95 25.51
N ALA A 165 -47.68 12.51 24.54
CA ALA A 165 -46.98 13.78 24.66
C ALA A 165 -47.47 14.77 23.60
N GLU A 166 -47.26 16.07 23.79
CA GLU A 166 -47.67 17.13 22.89
C GLU A 166 -47.21 16.91 21.45
N GLY A 167 -48.12 17.04 20.48
CA GLY A 167 -47.82 16.87 19.07
C GLY A 167 -47.49 15.42 18.64
N ALA A 168 -47.56 14.44 19.54
CA ALA A 168 -47.24 13.05 19.23
C ALA A 168 -48.29 12.39 18.33
N MET A 169 -47.83 11.48 17.45
CA MET A 169 -48.69 10.73 16.53
C MET A 169 -48.36 9.23 16.61
N ALA A 170 -49.36 8.40 16.95
CA ALA A 170 -49.22 6.95 17.04
C ALA A 170 -50.22 6.28 16.09
N LEU A 171 -49.76 5.65 15.00
CA LEU A 171 -50.54 5.04 13.95
C LEU A 171 -50.24 3.54 13.81
N GLY A 172 -51.15 2.70 14.26
CA GLY A 172 -51.00 1.25 14.19
C GLY A 172 -51.46 0.56 15.49
N LYS A 173 -51.56 -0.76 15.44
CA LYS A 173 -51.90 -1.57 16.59
C LYS A 173 -50.74 -1.58 17.63
N ASP A 174 -51.04 -1.33 18.88
CA ASP A 174 -50.10 -1.31 19.99
C ASP A 174 -48.91 -0.33 19.79
N THR A 175 -49.14 0.74 19.03
CA THR A 175 -48.12 1.78 18.71
C THR A 175 -48.02 2.76 19.87
N VAL A 176 -46.80 3.23 20.15
CA VAL A 176 -46.54 4.18 21.25
C VAL A 176 -45.74 5.38 20.73
N ALA A 177 -46.27 6.59 20.85
CA ALA A 177 -45.59 7.85 20.68
C ALA A 177 -45.65 8.62 22.00
N SER A 178 -44.60 8.59 22.81
CA SER A 178 -44.61 9.05 24.17
C SER A 178 -43.78 10.32 24.46
N ALA A 179 -43.16 10.89 23.45
CA ALA A 179 -42.41 12.13 23.58
C ALA A 179 -42.97 13.23 22.65
N ALA A 180 -42.63 14.48 22.92
CA ALA A 180 -43.10 15.62 22.17
C ALA A 180 -42.70 15.50 20.68
N ASN A 181 -43.67 15.78 19.80
CA ASN A 181 -43.53 15.71 18.34
C ASN A 181 -43.09 14.31 17.81
N ALA A 182 -43.22 13.27 18.61
CA ALA A 182 -42.83 11.92 18.20
C ALA A 182 -43.83 11.33 17.22
N LEU A 183 -43.35 10.61 16.19
CA LEU A 183 -44.15 9.88 15.22
C LEU A 183 -43.88 8.40 15.27
N ALA A 184 -44.82 7.59 15.68
CA ALA A 184 -44.75 6.14 15.62
C ALA A 184 -45.75 5.61 14.59
N LEU A 185 -45.27 4.88 13.57
CA LEU A 185 -46.08 4.30 12.50
C LEU A 185 -45.78 2.83 12.27
N GLY A 186 -46.71 1.96 12.58
CA GLY A 186 -46.59 0.52 12.40
C GLY A 186 -46.96 -0.27 13.66
N ARG A 187 -47.22 -1.56 13.52
CA ARG A 187 -47.57 -2.43 14.65
C ARG A 187 -46.43 -2.47 15.68
N LEU A 188 -46.70 -2.18 16.92
CA LEU A 188 -45.74 -2.16 18.00
C LEU A 188 -44.59 -1.14 17.80
N ALA A 189 -44.73 -0.18 16.90
CA ALA A 189 -43.73 0.88 16.74
C ALA A 189 -43.71 1.78 17.98
N LYS A 190 -42.50 2.21 18.40
CA LYS A 190 -42.26 3.03 19.57
C LYS A 190 -41.43 4.27 19.21
N ALA A 191 -41.96 5.44 19.43
CA ALA A 191 -41.24 6.71 19.33
C ALA A 191 -41.27 7.39 20.69
N SER A 192 -40.17 7.31 21.42
CA SER A 192 -40.07 7.78 22.82
C SER A 192 -39.03 8.89 23.03
N GLY A 193 -38.28 9.27 21.98
CA GLY A 193 -37.46 10.48 21.96
C GLY A 193 -38.22 11.71 21.43
N THR A 194 -37.89 12.89 21.91
CA THR A 194 -38.44 14.17 21.38
C THR A 194 -38.08 14.27 19.89
N ASN A 195 -39.03 14.69 19.04
CA ASN A 195 -38.89 14.77 17.58
C ASN A 195 -38.53 13.43 16.91
N SER A 196 -38.66 12.30 17.59
CA SER A 196 -38.29 11.00 17.05
C SER A 196 -39.32 10.45 16.05
N ILE A 197 -38.84 9.66 15.07
CA ILE A 197 -39.67 9.01 14.07
C ILE A 197 -39.40 7.50 14.09
N ALA A 198 -40.40 6.70 14.44
CA ALA A 198 -40.33 5.24 14.35
C ALA A 198 -41.34 4.74 13.32
N THR A 199 -40.89 4.26 12.16
CA THR A 199 -41.74 3.76 11.08
C THR A 199 -41.37 2.31 10.75
N GLY A 200 -42.33 1.42 10.93
CA GLY A 200 -42.17 -0.02 10.70
C GLY A 200 -42.65 -0.87 11.86
N SER A 201 -42.97 -2.14 11.61
CA SER A 201 -43.37 -3.05 12.66
C SER A 201 -42.23 -3.25 13.66
N GLU A 202 -42.51 -3.06 14.97
CA GLU A 202 -41.55 -3.23 16.06
C GLU A 202 -40.36 -2.25 15.97
N SER A 203 -40.47 -1.16 15.20
CA SER A 203 -39.41 -0.12 15.16
C SER A 203 -39.38 0.65 16.49
N ALA A 204 -38.19 1.11 16.87
CA ALA A 204 -37.98 1.88 18.09
C ALA A 204 -37.06 3.09 17.84
N ALA A 205 -37.56 4.29 18.09
CA ALA A 205 -36.83 5.54 18.06
C ALA A 205 -36.91 6.17 19.44
N SER A 206 -35.86 5.94 20.27
CA SER A 206 -35.85 6.36 21.66
C SER A 206 -34.95 7.56 21.94
N GLY A 207 -34.02 7.88 21.06
CA GLY A 207 -33.22 9.09 21.17
C GLY A 207 -33.94 10.34 20.70
N GLU A 208 -33.56 11.50 21.22
CA GLU A 208 -33.97 12.80 20.71
C GLU A 208 -33.51 12.94 19.25
N ASP A 209 -34.34 13.50 18.37
CA ASP A 209 -34.09 13.67 16.93
C ASP A 209 -33.74 12.36 16.20
N SER A 210 -34.13 11.20 16.74
CA SER A 210 -33.80 9.90 16.19
C SER A 210 -34.77 9.44 15.11
N LEU A 211 -34.28 8.65 14.12
CA LEU A 211 -35.04 8.08 13.04
C LEU A 211 -34.86 6.56 12.96
N ALA A 212 -35.93 5.80 13.21
CA ALA A 212 -35.98 4.35 13.02
C ALA A 212 -36.96 4.02 11.86
N LEU A 213 -36.43 3.61 10.71
CA LEU A 213 -37.21 3.28 9.52
C LEU A 213 -36.97 1.85 9.07
N GLY A 214 -37.90 0.96 9.38
CA GLY A 214 -37.85 -0.44 9.01
C GLY A 214 -38.37 -1.37 10.12
N ARG A 215 -38.65 -2.62 9.76
CA ARG A 215 -39.06 -3.64 10.74
C ARG A 215 -37.96 -3.87 11.77
N LYS A 216 -38.25 -3.71 13.04
CA LYS A 216 -37.29 -3.86 14.15
C LYS A 216 -36.08 -2.92 14.05
N ALA A 217 -36.19 -1.82 13.31
CA ALA A 217 -35.15 -0.80 13.31
C ALA A 217 -35.09 -0.13 14.69
N LYS A 218 -33.86 0.11 15.19
CA LYS A 218 -33.62 0.72 16.50
C LYS A 218 -32.70 1.93 16.37
N ALA A 219 -33.20 3.10 16.71
CA ALA A 219 -32.46 4.33 16.84
C ALA A 219 -32.50 4.75 18.32
N GLU A 220 -31.46 4.34 19.09
CA GLU A 220 -31.56 4.30 20.53
C GLU A 220 -31.18 5.62 21.21
N ASN A 221 -30.30 6.41 20.61
CA ASN A 221 -29.74 7.61 21.22
C ASN A 221 -29.92 8.85 20.35
N THR A 222 -29.56 10.01 20.90
CA THR A 222 -29.71 11.31 20.25
C THR A 222 -29.09 11.35 18.86
N GLY A 223 -29.84 11.89 17.88
CA GLY A 223 -29.38 12.06 16.51
C GLY A 223 -29.14 10.76 15.75
N SER A 224 -29.53 9.61 16.29
CA SER A 224 -29.29 8.33 15.63
C SER A 224 -30.27 8.07 14.47
N MET A 225 -29.77 7.40 13.42
CA MET A 225 -30.55 7.05 12.23
C MET A 225 -30.42 5.55 11.92
N ALA A 226 -31.49 4.80 12.02
CA ALA A 226 -31.54 3.38 11.70
C ALA A 226 -32.53 3.16 10.53
N MET A 227 -32.01 2.88 9.32
CA MET A 227 -32.80 2.72 8.10
C MET A 227 -32.62 1.32 7.49
N GLY A 228 -33.62 0.49 7.61
CA GLY A 228 -33.62 -0.89 7.15
C GLY A 228 -34.17 -1.85 8.20
N ALA A 229 -34.43 -3.10 7.81
CA ALA A 229 -34.92 -4.08 8.77
C ALA A 229 -33.79 -4.54 9.70
N GLU A 230 -34.10 -4.59 11.00
CA GLU A 230 -33.19 -5.06 12.04
C GLU A 230 -31.89 -4.21 12.16
N THR A 231 -31.95 -2.94 11.73
CA THR A 231 -30.84 -1.98 11.91
C THR A 231 -30.76 -1.47 13.34
N GLU A 232 -29.56 -1.14 13.78
CA GLU A 232 -29.31 -0.58 15.12
C GLU A 232 -28.32 0.60 15.01
N ALA A 233 -28.71 1.78 15.52
CA ALA A 233 -27.89 2.99 15.49
C ALA A 233 -27.83 3.64 16.87
N ASN A 234 -26.65 4.08 17.29
CA ASN A 234 -26.40 4.77 18.57
C ASN A 234 -26.18 6.28 18.37
N PHE A 235 -25.48 6.94 19.29
CA PHE A 235 -25.30 8.40 19.33
C PHE A 235 -24.78 8.99 18.01
N PHE A 236 -25.56 9.88 17.40
CA PHE A 236 -25.21 10.60 16.17
C PHE A 236 -24.76 9.71 15.01
N SER A 237 -25.06 8.42 15.08
CA SER A 237 -24.65 7.43 14.11
C SER A 237 -25.74 7.11 13.09
N SER A 238 -25.35 6.58 11.93
CA SER A 238 -26.25 6.21 10.86
C SER A 238 -26.06 4.76 10.45
N ALA A 239 -27.09 3.92 10.63
CA ALA A 239 -27.12 2.53 10.19
C ALA A 239 -28.12 2.38 9.04
N ILE A 240 -27.66 2.02 7.83
CA ILE A 240 -28.48 1.93 6.63
C ILE A 240 -28.29 0.55 5.96
N GLY A 241 -29.35 -0.25 5.89
CA GLY A 241 -29.31 -1.57 5.28
C GLY A 241 -29.84 -2.66 6.22
N TYR A 242 -30.07 -3.85 5.71
CA TYR A 242 -30.53 -4.98 6.51
C TYR A 242 -29.49 -5.38 7.57
N LYS A 243 -29.88 -5.37 8.83
CA LYS A 243 -29.01 -5.68 9.98
C LYS A 243 -27.75 -4.82 10.08
N ALA A 244 -27.74 -3.64 9.47
CA ALA A 244 -26.62 -2.71 9.65
C ALA A 244 -26.57 -2.23 11.10
N LYS A 245 -25.34 -2.08 11.65
CA LYS A 245 -25.08 -1.67 13.03
C LYS A 245 -24.08 -0.52 13.08
N ALA A 246 -24.51 0.62 13.59
CA ALA A 246 -23.68 1.78 13.82
C ALA A 246 -23.66 2.10 15.31
N PHE A 247 -22.67 1.57 16.05
CA PHE A 247 -22.59 1.67 17.49
C PHE A 247 -21.59 2.71 17.99
N GLY A 248 -20.59 3.02 17.16
CA GLY A 248 -19.64 4.08 17.48
C GLY A 248 -20.29 5.46 17.42
N TRP A 249 -19.84 6.40 18.22
CA TRP A 249 -20.23 7.80 18.10
C TRP A 249 -19.85 8.30 16.71
N TYR A 250 -20.74 9.06 16.07
CA TYR A 250 -20.58 9.61 14.71
C TYR A 250 -20.29 8.58 13.61
N SER A 251 -20.56 7.30 13.89
CA SER A 251 -20.27 6.22 12.95
C SER A 251 -21.31 6.09 11.84
N LEU A 252 -20.88 5.56 10.68
CA LEU A 252 -21.72 5.28 9.53
C LEU A 252 -21.60 3.81 9.11
N ALA A 253 -22.66 3.03 9.25
CA ALA A 253 -22.75 1.67 8.72
C ALA A 253 -23.76 1.65 7.54
N MET A 254 -23.28 1.45 6.32
CA MET A 254 -24.13 1.42 5.13
C MET A 254 -23.89 0.13 4.32
N GLY A 255 -24.89 -0.72 4.30
CA GLY A 255 -24.84 -2.02 3.65
C GLY A 255 -25.51 -3.10 4.48
N SER A 256 -25.91 -4.19 3.86
CA SER A 256 -26.44 -5.34 4.60
C SER A 256 -25.36 -5.91 5.52
N GLU A 257 -25.72 -6.10 6.79
CA GLU A 257 -24.83 -6.66 7.84
C GLU A 257 -23.56 -5.84 8.11
N SER A 258 -23.50 -4.58 7.63
CA SER A 258 -22.37 -3.69 7.90
C SER A 258 -22.30 -3.32 9.38
N LYS A 259 -21.08 -3.14 9.90
CA LYS A 259 -20.81 -2.81 11.30
C LYS A 259 -19.83 -1.65 11.39
N ALA A 260 -20.22 -0.58 12.03
CA ALA A 260 -19.37 0.55 12.36
C ALA A 260 -19.41 0.71 13.91
N THR A 261 -18.46 0.09 14.60
CA THR A 261 -18.46 0.02 16.06
C THR A 261 -17.45 0.96 16.71
N GLY A 262 -16.45 1.40 15.96
CA GLY A 262 -15.53 2.45 16.41
C GLY A 262 -16.16 3.84 16.37
N GLU A 263 -15.72 4.74 17.22
CA GLU A 263 -16.00 6.17 17.16
C GLU A 263 -15.47 6.72 15.80
N ASP A 264 -16.22 7.62 15.15
CA ASP A 264 -15.89 8.19 13.85
C ASP A 264 -15.63 7.16 12.73
N SER A 265 -16.13 5.93 12.90
CA SER A 265 -15.88 4.84 11.94
C SER A 265 -16.87 4.80 10.79
N ILE A 266 -16.41 4.34 9.63
CA ILE A 266 -17.20 4.22 8.40
C ILE A 266 -17.14 2.79 7.87
N ALA A 267 -18.29 2.10 7.81
CA ALA A 267 -18.43 0.76 7.23
C ALA A 267 -19.39 0.80 6.03
N LEU A 268 -18.87 0.70 4.81
CA LEU A 268 -19.64 0.75 3.57
C LEU A 268 -19.54 -0.58 2.81
N GLY A 269 -20.63 -1.32 2.71
CA GLY A 269 -20.69 -2.56 1.94
C GLY A 269 -21.28 -3.73 2.71
N TYR A 270 -21.55 -4.82 2.00
CA TYR A 270 -22.06 -6.05 2.61
C TYR A 270 -21.06 -6.61 3.62
N ASN A 271 -21.50 -6.82 4.86
CA ASN A 271 -20.69 -7.39 5.93
C ASN A 271 -19.32 -6.69 6.11
N SER A 272 -19.27 -5.37 5.87
CA SER A 272 -18.11 -4.54 6.18
C SER A 272 -18.04 -4.30 7.69
N ASP A 273 -16.84 -4.26 8.24
CA ASP A 273 -16.58 -4.16 9.67
C ASP A 273 -15.52 -3.10 9.97
N ALA A 274 -15.94 -1.92 10.39
CA ALA A 274 -15.11 -0.83 10.86
C ALA A 274 -15.12 -0.83 12.39
N ALA A 275 -14.26 -1.66 12.98
CA ALA A 275 -14.29 -1.95 14.39
C ALA A 275 -13.52 -0.94 15.26
N GLY A 276 -12.48 -0.35 14.72
CA GLY A 276 -11.63 0.60 15.44
C GLY A 276 -12.11 2.05 15.34
N LYS A 277 -11.66 2.88 16.25
CA LYS A 277 -11.83 4.33 16.19
C LYS A 277 -11.19 4.87 14.92
N ASP A 278 -11.80 5.89 14.30
CA ASP A 278 -11.31 6.55 13.06
C ASP A 278 -11.08 5.57 11.89
N SER A 279 -11.75 4.40 11.90
CA SER A 279 -11.55 3.37 10.89
C SER A 279 -12.48 3.49 9.69
N ILE A 280 -11.98 3.09 8.51
CA ILE A 280 -12.74 3.07 7.26
C ILE A 280 -12.71 1.66 6.66
N ALA A 281 -13.86 1.00 6.56
CA ALA A 281 -14.03 -0.29 5.91
C ALA A 281 -14.99 -0.14 4.71
N MET A 282 -14.47 -0.11 3.49
CA MET A 282 -15.23 0.16 2.28
C MET A 282 -15.14 -0.99 1.28
N GLY A 283 -16.23 -1.71 1.10
CA GLY A 283 -16.32 -2.88 0.24
C GLY A 283 -16.99 -4.06 0.94
N SER A 284 -17.26 -5.13 0.19
CA SER A 284 -17.83 -6.35 0.76
C SER A 284 -16.83 -7.08 1.64
N LYS A 285 -17.24 -7.46 2.87
CA LYS A 285 -16.44 -8.23 3.83
C LYS A 285 -15.12 -7.58 4.23
N THR A 286 -15.02 -6.26 4.11
CA THR A 286 -13.84 -5.50 4.57
C THR A 286 -13.74 -5.46 6.09
N LYS A 287 -12.52 -5.34 6.60
CA LYS A 287 -12.26 -5.13 8.02
C LYS A 287 -11.26 -4.01 8.22
N ALA A 288 -11.52 -3.12 9.17
CA ALA A 288 -10.61 -2.05 9.55
C ALA A 288 -10.48 -1.95 11.07
N ALA A 289 -9.25 -2.01 11.56
CA ALA A 289 -8.89 -1.78 12.95
C ALA A 289 -8.79 -0.28 13.28
N GLU A 290 -8.24 0.09 14.41
CA GLU A 290 -8.09 1.48 14.86
C GLU A 290 -7.20 2.29 13.91
N ASN A 291 -7.66 3.49 13.51
CA ASN A 291 -7.01 4.39 12.53
C ASN A 291 -6.71 3.70 11.19
N ALA A 292 -7.35 2.59 10.89
CA ALA A 292 -7.05 1.79 9.70
C ALA A 292 -8.04 2.05 8.56
N THR A 293 -7.55 1.88 7.32
CA THR A 293 -8.36 2.03 6.12
C THR A 293 -8.32 0.74 5.29
N ALA A 294 -9.47 0.10 5.11
CA ALA A 294 -9.64 -1.08 4.27
C ALA A 294 -10.61 -0.77 3.11
N VAL A 295 -10.16 -0.84 1.86
CA VAL A 295 -10.97 -0.58 0.67
C VAL A 295 -10.81 -1.69 -0.36
N GLY A 296 -11.91 -2.32 -0.74
CA GLY A 296 -11.95 -3.42 -1.69
C GLY A 296 -12.61 -4.66 -1.11
N THR A 297 -13.09 -5.56 -1.96
CA THR A 297 -13.72 -6.81 -1.50
C THR A 297 -12.70 -7.66 -0.72
N ASP A 298 -13.10 -8.14 0.45
CA ASP A 298 -12.25 -8.93 1.36
C ASP A 298 -10.95 -8.23 1.81
N ALA A 299 -10.83 -6.89 1.66
CA ALA A 299 -9.68 -6.14 2.17
C ALA A 299 -9.66 -6.13 3.70
N LYS A 300 -8.49 -6.30 4.29
CA LYS A 300 -8.29 -6.36 5.75
C LYS A 300 -7.15 -5.44 6.18
N ALA A 301 -7.47 -4.43 6.93
CA ALA A 301 -6.53 -3.55 7.62
C ALA A 301 -6.61 -3.86 9.11
N ASN A 302 -5.90 -4.91 9.55
CA ASN A 302 -6.02 -5.47 10.90
C ASN A 302 -5.12 -4.77 11.94
N GLY A 303 -4.04 -4.13 11.49
CA GLY A 303 -3.11 -3.41 12.36
C GLY A 303 -3.55 -1.98 12.63
N LEU A 304 -3.06 -1.39 13.72
CA LEU A 304 -3.20 0.03 14.03
C LEU A 304 -2.53 0.87 12.93
N ASN A 305 -3.19 1.94 12.48
CA ASN A 305 -2.71 2.83 11.40
C ASN A 305 -2.42 2.08 10.09
N SER A 306 -3.06 0.96 9.83
CA SER A 306 -2.81 0.16 8.63
C SER A 306 -3.70 0.58 7.46
N ILE A 307 -3.20 0.35 6.24
CA ILE A 307 -3.91 0.65 4.99
C ILE A 307 -3.94 -0.58 4.11
N ALA A 308 -5.13 -1.07 3.78
CA ALA A 308 -5.35 -2.18 2.85
C ALA A 308 -6.25 -1.72 1.69
N LEU A 309 -5.68 -1.46 0.52
CA LEU A 309 -6.41 -1.03 -0.66
C LEU A 309 -6.29 -2.05 -1.79
N GLY A 310 -7.39 -2.67 -2.16
CA GLY A 310 -7.47 -3.67 -3.22
C GLY A 310 -8.25 -4.91 -2.78
N SER A 311 -8.77 -5.66 -3.74
CA SER A 311 -9.49 -6.90 -3.44
C SER A 311 -8.55 -7.92 -2.80
N GLY A 312 -8.94 -8.44 -1.64
CA GLY A 312 -8.14 -9.42 -0.89
C GLY A 312 -6.81 -8.90 -0.35
N SER A 313 -6.61 -7.57 -0.31
CA SER A 313 -5.42 -6.98 0.31
C SER A 313 -5.43 -7.18 1.82
N ILE A 314 -4.26 -7.40 2.41
CA ILE A 314 -4.08 -7.65 3.84
C ILE A 314 -2.96 -6.76 4.38
N ALA A 315 -3.29 -5.89 5.32
CA ALA A 315 -2.37 -5.10 6.13
C ALA A 315 -2.53 -5.56 7.58
N ASP A 316 -1.71 -6.55 8.00
CA ASP A 316 -2.01 -7.38 9.17
C ASP A 316 -1.45 -6.82 10.47
N ALA A 317 -0.33 -6.13 10.42
CA ALA A 317 0.32 -5.54 11.58
C ALA A 317 0.26 -4.00 11.57
N ASP A 318 0.73 -3.39 12.65
CA ASP A 318 0.72 -1.94 12.85
C ASP A 318 1.59 -1.20 11.83
N ASN A 319 1.11 -0.03 11.40
CA ASN A 319 1.79 0.86 10.46
C ASN A 319 2.11 0.20 9.10
N THR A 320 1.27 -0.72 8.64
CA THR A 320 1.46 -1.45 7.38
C THR A 320 0.66 -0.84 6.23
N ILE A 321 1.18 -0.98 5.02
CA ILE A 321 0.52 -0.56 3.78
C ILE A 321 0.47 -1.74 2.80
N ALA A 322 -0.72 -2.21 2.47
CA ALA A 322 -0.97 -3.20 1.44
C ALA A 322 -1.82 -2.58 0.31
N LEU A 323 -1.21 -2.24 -0.81
CA LEU A 323 -1.86 -1.58 -1.93
C LEU A 323 -1.80 -2.46 -3.19
N GLY A 324 -2.94 -2.92 -3.62
CA GLY A 324 -3.08 -3.79 -4.79
C GLY A 324 -3.88 -5.06 -4.48
N SER A 325 -4.44 -5.69 -5.50
CA SER A 325 -5.18 -6.94 -5.32
C SER A 325 -4.28 -8.03 -4.73
N GLN A 326 -4.74 -8.68 -3.67
CA GLN A 326 -4.03 -9.77 -2.98
C GLN A 326 -2.65 -9.39 -2.43
N SER A 327 -2.35 -8.08 -2.27
CA SER A 327 -1.11 -7.65 -1.62
C SER A 327 -1.17 -7.93 -0.11
N GLN A 328 -0.05 -8.31 0.47
CA GLN A 328 0.05 -8.69 1.87
C GLN A 328 1.22 -7.98 2.56
N ALA A 329 0.92 -7.15 3.53
CA ALA A 329 1.86 -6.49 4.42
C ALA A 329 1.67 -7.07 5.82
N ILE A 330 2.52 -8.04 6.21
CA ILE A 330 2.26 -8.93 7.34
C ILE A 330 2.93 -8.45 8.64
N ALA A 331 4.19 -8.07 8.58
CA ALA A 331 4.92 -7.61 9.77
C ALA A 331 4.83 -6.09 9.94
N ALA A 332 5.11 -5.60 11.14
CA ALA A 332 5.03 -4.17 11.47
C ALA A 332 5.91 -3.30 10.57
N GLY A 333 5.40 -2.14 10.16
CA GLY A 333 6.09 -1.17 9.34
C GLY A 333 6.29 -1.59 7.87
N THR A 334 5.68 -2.69 7.41
CA THR A 334 5.86 -3.18 6.03
C THR A 334 5.03 -2.42 5.00
N ILE A 335 5.55 -2.38 3.79
CA ILE A 335 4.89 -1.79 2.62
C ILE A 335 4.85 -2.83 1.50
N ALA A 336 3.66 -3.21 1.05
CA ALA A 336 3.43 -4.10 -0.09
C ALA A 336 2.57 -3.37 -1.14
N ILE A 337 3.17 -2.95 -2.26
CA ILE A 337 2.48 -2.19 -3.31
C ILE A 337 2.57 -2.91 -4.64
N GLY A 338 1.42 -3.33 -5.16
CA GLY A 338 1.27 -4.06 -6.41
C GLY A 338 0.44 -5.32 -6.22
N GLN A 339 0.11 -6.01 -7.30
CA GLN A 339 -0.70 -7.21 -7.24
C GLN A 339 0.11 -8.39 -6.68
N GLY A 340 -0.45 -9.09 -5.69
CA GLY A 340 0.13 -10.33 -5.17
C GLY A 340 1.48 -10.16 -4.47
N ASN A 341 1.83 -8.95 -4.06
CA ASN A 341 3.07 -8.71 -3.31
C ASN A 341 2.96 -9.22 -1.88
N LYS A 342 4.09 -9.64 -1.33
CA LYS A 342 4.15 -10.14 0.04
C LYS A 342 5.32 -9.52 0.79
N ALA A 343 5.05 -8.77 1.84
CA ALA A 343 6.05 -8.18 2.73
C ALA A 343 5.93 -8.81 4.13
N ASP A 344 6.80 -9.80 4.42
CA ASP A 344 6.77 -10.57 5.67
C ASP A 344 7.74 -10.06 6.74
N GLY A 345 8.88 -9.53 6.35
CA GLY A 345 9.87 -9.04 7.31
C GLY A 345 9.53 -7.66 7.85
N ALA A 346 9.78 -7.39 9.13
CA ALA A 346 9.53 -6.08 9.73
C ALA A 346 10.23 -4.95 8.94
N ASN A 347 9.54 -3.82 8.73
CA ASN A 347 10.02 -2.66 7.96
C ASN A 347 10.39 -2.98 6.50
N ALA A 348 9.96 -4.11 5.95
CA ALA A 348 10.29 -4.50 4.59
C ALA A 348 9.39 -3.81 3.55
N ILE A 349 9.92 -3.65 2.35
CA ILE A 349 9.23 -3.01 1.22
C ILE A 349 9.18 -3.95 0.03
N ALA A 350 7.98 -4.35 -0.40
CA ALA A 350 7.74 -5.12 -1.60
C ALA A 350 6.95 -4.27 -2.62
N LEU A 351 7.59 -3.88 -3.71
CA LEU A 351 6.99 -3.01 -4.73
C LEU A 351 7.12 -3.65 -6.12
N GLY A 352 5.98 -3.94 -6.75
CA GLY A 352 5.93 -4.56 -8.07
C GLY A 352 4.69 -5.43 -8.24
N ASN A 353 4.79 -6.48 -9.03
CA ASN A 353 3.77 -7.53 -9.17
C ASN A 353 4.41 -8.85 -8.71
N GLY A 354 3.87 -9.48 -7.68
CA GLY A 354 4.40 -10.71 -7.13
C GLY A 354 5.78 -10.58 -6.48
N SER A 355 6.17 -9.37 -6.04
CA SER A 355 7.41 -9.17 -5.29
C SER A 355 7.28 -9.66 -3.85
N ILE A 356 8.35 -10.22 -3.31
CA ILE A 356 8.35 -10.86 -1.99
C ILE A 356 9.54 -10.38 -1.16
N THR A 357 9.29 -9.98 0.08
CA THR A 357 10.32 -9.72 1.08
C THR A 357 10.11 -10.62 2.30
N GLY A 358 11.11 -11.42 2.65
CA GLY A 358 11.07 -12.30 3.82
C GLY A 358 11.84 -11.77 5.02
N GLY A 359 12.93 -11.05 4.78
CA GLY A 359 13.80 -10.52 5.83
C GLY A 359 13.36 -9.17 6.39
N ALA A 360 13.75 -8.89 7.63
CA ALA A 360 13.59 -7.56 8.21
C ALA A 360 14.39 -6.51 7.41
N ASN A 361 13.83 -5.32 7.24
CA ASN A 361 14.41 -4.22 6.45
C ASN A 361 14.71 -4.59 4.98
N ALA A 362 14.15 -5.68 4.47
CA ALA A 362 14.39 -6.12 3.10
C ALA A 362 13.62 -5.26 2.09
N ILE A 363 14.20 -5.05 0.91
CA ILE A 363 13.59 -4.28 -0.17
C ILE A 363 13.53 -5.13 -1.43
N ALA A 364 12.34 -5.36 -1.95
CA ALA A 364 12.11 -6.02 -3.24
C ALA A 364 11.35 -5.07 -4.18
N LEU A 365 12.04 -4.56 -5.19
CA LEU A 365 11.53 -3.59 -6.15
C LEU A 365 11.59 -4.15 -7.57
N GLY A 366 10.44 -4.52 -8.13
CA GLY A 366 10.32 -5.06 -9.48
C GLY A 366 9.34 -6.23 -9.53
N GLN A 367 8.87 -6.57 -10.73
CA GLN A 367 8.01 -7.73 -10.90
C GLN A 367 8.74 -9.01 -10.49
N GLY A 368 8.15 -9.80 -9.59
CA GLY A 368 8.72 -11.07 -9.15
C GLY A 368 10.06 -10.95 -8.41
N SER A 369 10.42 -9.76 -7.95
CA SER A 369 11.65 -9.56 -7.17
C SER A 369 11.54 -10.24 -5.81
N TYR A 370 12.65 -10.74 -5.29
CA TYR A 370 12.72 -11.48 -4.04
C TYR A 370 13.87 -11.00 -3.15
N ALA A 371 13.58 -10.58 -1.93
CA ALA A 371 14.57 -10.25 -0.91
C ALA A 371 14.32 -11.10 0.34
N GLY A 372 15.03 -12.22 0.44
CA GLY A 372 14.70 -13.30 1.37
C GLY A 372 15.17 -13.11 2.80
N LEU A 373 16.31 -12.48 3.00
CA LEU A 373 16.95 -12.34 4.31
C LEU A 373 17.07 -10.87 4.75
N GLU A 374 17.44 -10.68 6.00
CA GLU A 374 17.61 -9.37 6.65
C GLU A 374 18.49 -8.43 5.82
N ASN A 375 18.03 -7.18 5.64
CA ASN A 375 18.68 -6.13 4.87
C ASN A 375 18.93 -6.49 3.39
N GLY A 376 18.32 -7.55 2.86
CA GLY A 376 18.43 -7.90 1.44
C GLY A 376 17.76 -6.85 0.56
N THR A 377 18.40 -6.47 -0.55
CA THR A 377 17.87 -5.49 -1.50
C THR A 377 17.85 -6.07 -2.90
N ALA A 378 16.67 -6.30 -3.46
CA ALA A 378 16.46 -6.81 -4.81
C ALA A 378 15.79 -5.74 -5.67
N ILE A 379 16.48 -5.21 -6.67
CA ILE A 379 15.98 -4.15 -7.56
C ILE A 379 16.05 -4.61 -9.01
N GLY A 380 14.89 -4.78 -9.62
CA GLY A 380 14.73 -5.24 -10.99
C GLY A 380 13.73 -6.38 -11.09
N ALA A 381 13.16 -6.60 -12.28
CA ALA A 381 12.28 -7.75 -12.50
C ALA A 381 13.04 -9.05 -12.24
N GLN A 382 12.45 -9.98 -11.48
CA GLN A 382 13.04 -11.28 -11.09
C GLN A 382 14.38 -11.16 -10.33
N ALA A 383 14.77 -9.97 -9.87
CA ALA A 383 15.97 -9.81 -9.04
C ALA A 383 15.81 -10.58 -7.72
N SER A 384 16.86 -11.27 -7.27
CA SER A 384 16.81 -12.14 -6.09
C SER A 384 17.99 -11.90 -5.15
N ALA A 385 17.75 -11.25 -4.02
CA ALA A 385 18.70 -11.05 -2.93
C ALA A 385 18.44 -12.11 -1.85
N GLN A 386 19.24 -13.18 -1.85
CA GLN A 386 19.09 -14.33 -0.97
C GLN A 386 20.07 -14.33 0.19
N GLY A 387 21.17 -13.58 0.08
CA GLY A 387 22.13 -13.40 1.17
C GLY A 387 21.70 -12.29 2.14
N LYS A 388 22.11 -12.41 3.42
CA LYS A 388 21.96 -11.32 4.39
C LYS A 388 22.78 -10.10 3.94
N ASN A 389 22.25 -8.88 4.05
CA ASN A 389 22.88 -7.63 3.61
C ASN A 389 23.23 -7.61 2.11
N SER A 390 22.69 -8.50 1.30
CA SER A 390 23.02 -8.59 -0.12
C SER A 390 22.19 -7.66 -0.98
N VAL A 391 22.75 -7.24 -2.11
CA VAL A 391 22.08 -6.39 -3.11
C VAL A 391 22.08 -7.11 -4.45
N ALA A 392 20.91 -7.40 -5.01
CA ALA A 392 20.73 -7.86 -6.38
C ALA A 392 20.19 -6.70 -7.24
N LEU A 393 21.03 -6.17 -8.12
CA LEU A 393 20.73 -4.97 -8.91
C LEU A 393 20.58 -5.27 -10.39
N GLY A 394 19.40 -5.04 -10.92
CA GLY A 394 19.04 -5.28 -12.31
C GLY A 394 18.17 -6.51 -12.49
N ALA A 395 17.44 -6.59 -13.61
CA ALA A 395 16.56 -7.72 -13.90
C ALA A 395 17.34 -9.05 -13.87
N ASP A 396 16.74 -10.11 -13.31
CA ASP A 396 17.33 -11.46 -13.15
C ASP A 396 18.66 -11.51 -12.38
N SER A 397 19.06 -10.44 -11.69
CA SER A 397 20.26 -10.45 -10.86
C SER A 397 20.05 -11.32 -9.63
N VAL A 398 21.06 -12.10 -9.26
CA VAL A 398 20.99 -13.02 -8.11
C VAL A 398 22.19 -12.77 -7.19
N ALA A 399 21.93 -12.45 -5.92
CA ALA A 399 22.92 -12.30 -4.86
C ALA A 399 22.66 -13.36 -3.78
N THR A 400 23.44 -14.45 -3.78
CA THR A 400 23.26 -15.59 -2.86
C THR A 400 24.10 -15.48 -1.59
N GLU A 401 25.21 -14.79 -1.67
CA GLU A 401 26.15 -14.65 -0.56
C GLU A 401 25.82 -13.38 0.25
N ALA A 402 26.11 -13.45 1.54
CA ALA A 402 25.97 -12.28 2.42
C ALA A 402 26.98 -11.17 2.06
N ASP A 403 26.61 -9.93 2.35
CA ASP A 403 27.45 -8.74 2.20
C ASP A 403 27.97 -8.51 0.77
N THR A 404 27.20 -8.93 -0.25
CA THR A 404 27.56 -8.83 -1.66
C THR A 404 26.61 -7.94 -2.48
N VAL A 405 27.14 -7.36 -3.55
CA VAL A 405 26.35 -6.69 -4.59
C VAL A 405 26.50 -7.47 -5.90
N SER A 406 25.37 -8.01 -6.39
CA SER A 406 25.31 -8.70 -7.67
C SER A 406 24.58 -7.85 -8.71
N VAL A 407 25.19 -7.65 -9.86
CA VAL A 407 24.58 -6.96 -11.01
C VAL A 407 24.17 -7.92 -12.13
N GLY A 408 24.10 -9.22 -11.85
CA GLY A 408 23.74 -10.25 -12.81
C GLY A 408 23.53 -11.61 -12.14
N ASN A 409 23.67 -12.67 -12.92
CA ASN A 409 23.64 -14.06 -12.47
C ASN A 409 24.71 -14.87 -13.19
N THR A 410 24.77 -16.17 -12.94
CA THR A 410 25.80 -17.06 -13.51
C THR A 410 25.76 -17.14 -15.04
N THR A 411 24.64 -16.82 -15.68
CA THR A 411 24.46 -16.91 -17.14
C THR A 411 24.40 -15.55 -17.82
N ALA A 412 24.10 -14.47 -17.08
CA ALA A 412 23.94 -13.12 -17.60
C ALA A 412 24.61 -12.09 -16.67
N GLN A 413 25.85 -11.72 -16.98
CA GLN A 413 26.57 -10.65 -16.29
C GLN A 413 26.30 -9.29 -16.95
N ARG A 414 26.49 -8.21 -16.21
CA ARG A 414 26.37 -6.83 -16.68
C ARG A 414 27.68 -6.09 -16.53
N LYS A 415 27.95 -5.19 -17.48
CA LYS A 415 29.04 -4.22 -17.34
C LYS A 415 28.57 -3.09 -16.43
N ILE A 416 29.47 -2.64 -15.56
CA ILE A 416 29.33 -1.36 -14.86
C ILE A 416 30.08 -0.34 -15.70
N VAL A 417 29.39 0.66 -16.23
CA VAL A 417 29.94 1.66 -17.15
C VAL A 417 29.90 3.06 -16.52
N ASN A 418 30.68 4.01 -17.10
CA ASN A 418 30.75 5.40 -16.63
C ASN A 418 31.29 5.55 -15.21
N MET A 419 32.12 4.59 -14.78
CA MET A 419 32.84 4.70 -13.54
C MET A 419 34.03 5.65 -13.68
N ALA A 420 34.18 6.58 -12.75
CA ALA A 420 35.39 7.37 -12.60
C ALA A 420 36.60 6.44 -12.35
N LYS A 421 37.79 6.98 -12.46
CA LYS A 421 39.00 6.28 -11.98
C LYS A 421 38.94 6.22 -10.46
N GLY A 422 39.08 5.03 -9.92
CA GLY A 422 39.28 4.85 -8.47
C GLY A 422 40.71 5.15 -8.06
N ASP A 423 40.94 5.47 -6.82
CA ASP A 423 42.28 5.62 -6.27
C ASP A 423 42.98 4.26 -6.20
N ILE A 424 44.27 4.26 -6.49
CA ILE A 424 45.09 3.04 -6.47
C ILE A 424 46.24 3.25 -5.46
N ASP A 425 45.92 3.01 -4.19
CA ASP A 425 46.87 3.06 -3.10
C ASP A 425 46.63 1.88 -2.13
N THR A 426 47.41 1.82 -1.05
CA THR A 426 47.36 0.70 -0.10
C THR A 426 46.06 0.61 0.69
N ASP A 427 45.33 1.70 0.85
CA ASP A 427 44.14 1.81 1.71
C ASP A 427 42.86 2.01 0.90
N SER A 428 42.99 2.06 -0.44
CA SER A 428 41.84 2.27 -1.33
C SER A 428 40.86 1.10 -1.32
N THR A 429 39.60 1.42 -1.22
CA THR A 429 38.48 0.50 -1.41
C THR A 429 37.72 0.77 -2.69
N ASP A 430 38.23 1.64 -3.54
CA ASP A 430 37.56 2.01 -4.79
C ASP A 430 37.60 0.89 -5.83
N ALA A 431 36.52 0.81 -6.59
CA ALA A 431 36.51 -0.01 -7.79
C ALA A 431 37.33 0.65 -8.90
N ILE A 432 38.19 -0.12 -9.57
CA ILE A 432 38.94 0.37 -10.72
C ILE A 432 38.16 0.18 -12.03
N ASN A 433 38.34 1.09 -12.98
CA ASN A 433 37.74 0.95 -14.30
C ASN A 433 38.72 0.32 -15.32
N GLY A 434 38.17 -0.10 -16.47
CA GLY A 434 38.96 -0.77 -17.51
C GLY A 434 40.13 0.05 -18.04
N SER A 435 40.08 1.39 -17.99
CA SER A 435 41.22 2.22 -18.44
C SER A 435 42.41 2.17 -17.50
N GLN A 436 42.18 1.99 -16.21
CA GLN A 436 43.24 1.84 -15.20
C GLN A 436 43.90 0.46 -15.33
N LEU A 437 43.10 -0.60 -15.48
CA LEU A 437 43.60 -1.94 -15.76
C LEU A 437 44.40 -1.99 -17.06
N TYR A 438 43.88 -1.33 -18.13
CA TYR A 438 44.60 -1.22 -19.41
C TYR A 438 45.96 -0.50 -19.24
N ALA A 439 45.98 0.60 -18.47
CA ALA A 439 47.25 1.34 -18.22
C ALA A 439 48.29 0.48 -17.46
N ILE A 440 47.83 -0.31 -16.48
CA ILE A 440 48.70 -1.25 -15.75
C ILE A 440 49.20 -2.35 -16.71
N SER A 441 48.29 -3.00 -17.46
CA SER A 441 48.65 -4.03 -18.43
C SER A 441 49.60 -3.50 -19.48
N LYS A 442 49.40 -2.25 -19.96
CA LYS A 442 50.28 -1.59 -20.91
C LYS A 442 51.66 -1.33 -20.32
N SER A 443 51.73 -0.86 -19.09
CA SER A 443 53.03 -0.68 -18.39
C SER A 443 53.79 -2.00 -18.28
N VAL A 444 53.10 -3.11 -17.97
CA VAL A 444 53.73 -4.44 -17.94
C VAL A 444 54.20 -4.85 -19.33
N ALA A 445 53.40 -4.67 -20.39
CA ALA A 445 53.78 -4.99 -21.75
C ALA A 445 54.99 -4.16 -22.23
N ASP A 446 54.96 -2.85 -21.92
CA ASP A 446 56.06 -1.93 -22.29
C ASP A 446 57.38 -2.34 -21.56
N ASN A 447 57.30 -2.72 -20.28
CA ASN A 447 58.45 -3.18 -19.49
C ASN A 447 58.97 -4.57 -19.92
N LEU A 448 58.10 -5.46 -20.37
CA LEU A 448 58.51 -6.75 -20.94
C LEU A 448 59.27 -6.58 -22.27
N GLY A 449 58.91 -5.57 -23.06
CA GLY A 449 59.50 -5.38 -24.39
C GLY A 449 59.22 -6.56 -25.33
N GLY A 450 60.11 -6.84 -26.24
CA GLY A 450 59.99 -7.98 -27.17
C GLY A 450 58.74 -7.97 -28.07
N GLY A 451 58.09 -6.80 -28.23
CA GLY A 451 56.84 -6.68 -28.98
C GLY A 451 55.60 -7.14 -28.25
N ALA A 452 55.65 -7.29 -26.91
CA ALA A 452 54.50 -7.51 -26.06
C ALA A 452 53.51 -6.35 -26.21
N THR A 453 52.22 -6.66 -26.28
CA THR A 453 51.10 -5.69 -26.40
C THR A 453 49.99 -6.08 -25.49
N VAL A 454 48.97 -5.26 -25.37
CA VAL A 454 47.73 -5.59 -24.66
C VAL A 454 46.65 -5.90 -25.70
N ASN A 455 46.06 -7.07 -25.65
CA ASN A 455 44.95 -7.45 -26.55
C ASN A 455 43.62 -6.80 -26.14
N SER A 456 42.56 -7.02 -26.92
CA SER A 456 41.22 -6.48 -26.65
C SER A 456 40.56 -6.97 -25.35
N GLN A 457 41.06 -8.03 -24.77
CA GLN A 457 40.62 -8.55 -23.47
C GLN A 457 41.42 -7.99 -22.29
N GLY A 458 42.41 -7.10 -22.55
CA GLY A 458 43.26 -6.53 -21.51
C GLY A 458 44.42 -7.45 -21.08
N VAL A 459 44.63 -8.55 -21.81
CA VAL A 459 45.69 -9.51 -21.52
C VAL A 459 46.98 -9.10 -22.23
N VAL A 460 48.08 -9.12 -21.50
CA VAL A 460 49.43 -8.88 -22.07
C VAL A 460 49.79 -10.07 -22.94
N THR A 461 50.07 -9.80 -24.21
CA THR A 461 50.53 -10.84 -25.15
C THR A 461 51.97 -11.27 -24.83
N SER A 462 52.31 -12.51 -25.13
CA SER A 462 53.68 -13.00 -24.94
C SER A 462 54.67 -12.16 -25.76
N PRO A 463 55.78 -11.74 -25.16
CA PRO A 463 56.86 -11.13 -25.91
C PRO A 463 57.51 -12.11 -26.88
N ASN A 464 58.21 -11.60 -27.88
CA ASN A 464 59.02 -12.39 -28.81
C ASN A 464 60.49 -12.00 -28.64
N TYR A 465 61.17 -12.61 -27.71
CA TYR A 465 62.62 -12.44 -27.50
C TYR A 465 63.35 -13.28 -28.55
N ARG A 466 63.88 -12.63 -29.56
CA ARG A 466 64.63 -13.29 -30.64
C ARG A 466 66.08 -13.45 -30.24
N LEU A 467 66.42 -14.65 -29.83
CA LEU A 467 67.79 -15.05 -29.57
C LEU A 467 68.33 -15.89 -30.76
N LYS A 468 69.62 -16.13 -30.79
CA LYS A 468 70.23 -16.89 -31.89
C LYS A 468 69.68 -18.30 -32.04
N ASN A 469 69.31 -18.94 -30.92
CA ASN A 469 68.86 -20.33 -30.92
C ASN A 469 67.34 -20.50 -31.03
N GLY A 470 66.57 -19.39 -30.97
CA GLY A 470 65.10 -19.50 -31.04
C GLY A 470 64.37 -18.19 -30.75
N ILE A 471 63.05 -18.32 -30.68
CA ILE A 471 62.13 -17.25 -30.27
C ILE A 471 61.48 -17.70 -28.95
N TYR A 472 61.55 -16.90 -27.93
CA TYR A 472 61.07 -17.19 -26.60
C TYR A 472 59.92 -16.27 -26.21
N GLY A 473 58.82 -16.84 -25.70
CA GLY A 473 57.61 -16.16 -25.36
C GLY A 473 57.51 -15.64 -23.94
N ASN A 474 58.57 -15.84 -23.14
CA ASN A 474 58.70 -15.31 -21.79
C ASN A 474 60.17 -15.02 -21.42
N VAL A 475 60.32 -14.18 -20.41
CA VAL A 475 61.63 -13.76 -19.91
C VAL A 475 62.47 -14.93 -19.38
N GLY A 476 61.80 -15.86 -18.67
CA GLY A 476 62.47 -17.01 -18.03
C GLY A 476 63.15 -17.90 -19.06
N ASP A 477 62.46 -18.28 -20.12
CA ASP A 477 63.01 -19.13 -21.16
C ASP A 477 64.10 -18.42 -21.94
N ALA A 478 63.93 -17.11 -22.25
CA ALA A 478 64.92 -16.30 -22.90
C ALA A 478 66.22 -16.19 -22.04
N LEU A 479 66.08 -15.94 -20.76
CA LEU A 479 67.21 -15.90 -19.82
C LEU A 479 67.83 -17.28 -19.64
N ALA A 480 67.01 -18.36 -19.64
CA ALA A 480 67.54 -19.71 -19.56
C ALA A 480 68.38 -20.08 -20.79
N ASP A 481 67.90 -19.73 -22.02
CA ASP A 481 68.69 -19.90 -23.25
C ASP A 481 69.97 -19.06 -23.21
N LEU A 482 69.82 -17.78 -22.82
CA LEU A 482 70.98 -16.89 -22.68
C LEU A 482 71.98 -17.44 -21.66
N ASN A 483 71.45 -17.88 -20.51
CA ASN A 483 72.31 -18.46 -19.49
C ASN A 483 73.02 -19.76 -19.95
N THR A 484 72.32 -20.57 -20.76
CA THR A 484 72.88 -21.82 -21.27
C THR A 484 73.84 -21.56 -22.43
N ASN A 485 73.61 -20.53 -23.27
CA ASN A 485 74.36 -20.34 -24.48
C ASN A 485 75.36 -19.19 -24.46
N THR A 486 75.59 -18.60 -23.27
CA THR A 486 76.63 -17.59 -23.06
C THR A 486 77.73 -18.09 -22.21
N ILE A 487 78.93 -17.45 -22.34
CA ILE A 487 80.06 -17.72 -21.47
C ILE A 487 79.69 -17.16 -20.06
N GLN A 488 79.78 -18.00 -19.04
CA GLN A 488 79.43 -17.69 -17.68
C GLN A 488 80.60 -17.50 -16.78
N TRP A 489 80.49 -16.63 -15.77
CA TRP A 489 81.45 -16.54 -14.70
C TRP A 489 81.42 -17.79 -13.80
N ASP A 490 82.49 -18.51 -13.68
CA ASP A 490 82.61 -19.67 -12.79
C ASP A 490 83.26 -19.21 -11.51
N ASN A 491 82.52 -19.19 -10.41
CA ASN A 491 83.02 -18.77 -9.10
C ASN A 491 84.11 -19.67 -8.53
N LEU A 492 84.06 -20.93 -8.88
CA LEU A 492 85.10 -21.90 -8.42
C LEU A 492 86.38 -21.70 -9.19
N LYS A 493 86.31 -21.46 -10.50
CA LYS A 493 87.44 -21.26 -11.36
C LYS A 493 87.98 -19.83 -11.40
N LYS A 494 87.19 -18.87 -10.77
CA LYS A 494 87.52 -17.45 -10.74
C LYS A 494 87.70 -16.87 -12.16
N GLY A 495 86.94 -17.38 -13.15
CA GLY A 495 87.06 -17.00 -14.51
C GLY A 495 85.77 -17.27 -15.34
N TYR A 496 85.72 -16.78 -16.54
CA TYR A 496 84.60 -17.05 -17.44
C TYR A 496 84.74 -18.43 -18.07
N SER A 497 83.66 -19.22 -17.97
CA SER A 497 83.52 -20.56 -18.53
C SER A 497 82.62 -20.59 -19.77
N ALA A 498 83.07 -21.22 -20.81
CA ALA A 498 82.30 -21.53 -22.02
C ALA A 498 81.70 -22.95 -22.02
N ALA A 499 81.59 -23.58 -20.82
CA ALA A 499 80.98 -24.89 -20.69
C ALA A 499 79.45 -24.79 -20.88
N HIS A 500 78.82 -25.68 -21.70
CA HIS A 500 77.42 -25.74 -21.94
C HIS A 500 76.86 -27.12 -21.63
N GLY A 501 75.79 -27.18 -20.83
CA GLY A 501 75.12 -28.43 -20.44
C GLY A 501 76.12 -29.46 -19.91
N THR A 502 76.16 -30.63 -20.48
CA THR A 502 77.07 -31.71 -20.10
C THR A 502 78.49 -31.58 -20.72
N ASN A 503 78.66 -30.60 -21.61
CA ASN A 503 79.98 -30.42 -22.26
C ASN A 503 80.87 -29.50 -21.45
N ALA A 504 81.96 -30.04 -20.99
CA ALA A 504 82.95 -29.30 -20.19
C ALA A 504 83.70 -28.21 -20.95
N THR A 505 83.65 -28.21 -22.27
CA THR A 505 84.27 -27.24 -23.14
C THR A 505 83.39 -26.82 -24.30
N SER A 506 83.48 -25.57 -24.73
CA SER A 506 82.75 -25.05 -25.89
C SER A 506 83.74 -24.34 -26.82
N LYS A 507 83.40 -24.41 -28.13
CA LYS A 507 84.21 -23.76 -29.18
C LYS A 507 83.73 -22.31 -29.35
N ILE A 508 84.59 -21.34 -29.26
CA ILE A 508 84.36 -19.97 -29.64
C ILE A 508 84.85 -19.83 -31.09
N THR A 509 83.89 -19.40 -32.01
CA THR A 509 84.17 -19.22 -33.42
C THR A 509 83.97 -17.75 -33.83
N ASN A 510 84.55 -17.39 -34.99
CA ASN A 510 84.44 -16.06 -35.59
C ASN A 510 85.18 -14.95 -34.80
N VAL A 511 86.24 -15.32 -34.13
CA VAL A 511 87.12 -14.39 -33.48
C VAL A 511 88.11 -13.83 -34.53
N THR A 512 88.08 -12.50 -34.74
CA THR A 512 89.04 -11.80 -35.58
C THR A 512 90.43 -11.93 -34.98
N ALA A 513 91.44 -11.87 -35.79
CA ALA A 513 92.84 -11.80 -35.29
C ALA A 513 92.99 -10.56 -34.42
N GLY A 514 93.27 -10.81 -33.13
CA GLY A 514 93.56 -9.74 -32.19
C GLY A 514 94.98 -9.16 -32.43
N ASP A 515 95.16 -7.97 -31.90
CA ASP A 515 96.50 -7.39 -31.89
C ASP A 515 97.43 -8.23 -31.00
N LEU A 516 98.60 -8.52 -31.53
CA LEU A 516 99.60 -9.35 -30.85
C LEU A 516 100.75 -8.51 -30.27
N SER A 517 100.43 -7.28 -29.81
CA SER A 517 101.40 -6.45 -29.10
C SER A 517 101.59 -6.90 -27.64
N ALA A 518 102.68 -6.51 -26.98
CA ALA A 518 102.97 -6.84 -25.61
C ALA A 518 101.98 -6.32 -24.57
N THR A 519 101.12 -5.36 -25.00
CA THR A 519 100.09 -4.73 -24.19
C THR A 519 98.66 -5.10 -24.65
N SER A 520 98.56 -5.98 -25.63
CA SER A 520 97.23 -6.36 -26.17
C SER A 520 96.46 -7.19 -25.16
N THR A 521 95.21 -6.91 -25.03
CA THR A 521 94.20 -7.68 -24.31
C THR A 521 93.20 -8.36 -25.26
N ASP A 522 93.48 -8.34 -26.58
CA ASP A 522 92.66 -8.92 -27.58
C ASP A 522 92.63 -10.45 -27.56
N ALA A 523 91.52 -11.05 -27.90
CA ALA A 523 91.39 -12.47 -28.13
C ALA A 523 92.21 -12.92 -29.36
N VAL A 524 92.86 -14.03 -29.26
CA VAL A 524 93.60 -14.65 -30.36
C VAL A 524 92.70 -15.69 -31.05
N ASN A 525 92.53 -15.61 -32.39
CA ASN A 525 91.80 -16.59 -33.17
C ASN A 525 92.61 -17.79 -33.62
N GLY A 526 91.92 -18.84 -34.13
CA GLY A 526 92.64 -20.07 -34.57
C GLY A 526 93.58 -19.88 -35.71
N SER A 527 93.41 -18.83 -36.55
CA SER A 527 94.34 -18.56 -37.65
C SER A 527 95.68 -17.95 -37.15
N GLN A 528 95.57 -17.05 -36.13
CA GLN A 528 96.76 -16.50 -35.46
C GLN A 528 97.54 -17.61 -34.71
N LEU A 529 96.72 -18.50 -34.01
CA LEU A 529 97.33 -19.65 -33.35
C LEU A 529 97.95 -20.62 -34.37
N LYS A 530 97.26 -20.82 -35.54
CA LYS A 530 97.87 -21.64 -36.59
C LYS A 530 99.17 -21.02 -37.11
N THR A 531 99.15 -19.72 -37.36
CA THR A 531 100.38 -19.00 -37.77
C THR A 531 101.43 -19.10 -36.70
N THR A 532 101.06 -19.00 -35.41
CA THR A 532 101.94 -19.18 -34.29
C THR A 532 102.44 -20.65 -34.19
N ASN A 533 101.53 -21.64 -34.36
CA ASN A 533 101.87 -23.07 -34.38
C ASN A 533 102.71 -23.43 -35.61
N ASP A 534 102.48 -22.80 -36.76
CA ASP A 534 103.35 -22.94 -37.93
C ASP A 534 104.73 -22.32 -37.63
N ASN A 535 104.80 -21.26 -36.83
CA ASN A 535 105.99 -20.65 -36.32
C ASN A 535 106.57 -21.45 -35.09
N VAL A 536 105.69 -22.16 -34.34
CA VAL A 536 106.07 -22.97 -33.16
C VAL A 536 106.62 -24.32 -33.56
N ALA A 537 106.42 -24.81 -34.77
CA ALA A 537 107.22 -25.88 -35.34
C ALA A 537 108.72 -25.48 -35.32
N THR A 538 108.98 -24.17 -35.19
CA THR A 538 110.28 -23.59 -35.09
C THR A 538 110.69 -23.15 -33.67
N ASN A 539 109.74 -23.09 -32.72
CA ASN A 539 110.08 -22.66 -31.36
C ASN A 539 109.13 -23.29 -30.29
N THR A 540 109.63 -24.31 -29.63
CA THR A 540 109.04 -25.03 -28.48
C THR A 540 108.80 -24.11 -27.25
N THR A 541 109.30 -22.92 -27.30
CA THR A 541 109.29 -21.97 -26.17
C THR A 541 108.01 -21.10 -26.13
N ASN A 542 107.23 -21.06 -27.23
CA ASN A 542 106.03 -20.20 -27.26
C ASN A 542 104.77 -20.90 -26.76
N ILE A 543 104.79 -22.21 -26.50
CA ILE A 543 103.60 -22.98 -26.06
C ILE A 543 103.23 -22.63 -24.62
N THR A 544 104.19 -22.31 -23.80
CA THR A 544 103.91 -21.96 -22.39
C THR A 544 103.19 -20.58 -22.29
N ASN A 545 103.53 -19.64 -23.15
CA ASN A 545 102.90 -18.32 -23.13
C ASN A 545 101.45 -18.35 -23.67
N LEU A 546 101.13 -19.37 -24.47
CA LEU A 546 99.79 -19.50 -25.03
C LEU A 546 98.76 -19.99 -23.99
N THR A 547 99.21 -20.80 -23.02
CA THR A 547 98.35 -21.33 -21.95
C THR A 547 97.90 -20.21 -20.99
N ASP A 548 98.84 -19.28 -20.68
CA ASP A 548 98.50 -18.12 -19.83
C ASP A 548 97.54 -17.15 -20.53
N THR A 549 97.66 -16.97 -21.86
CA THR A 549 96.76 -16.11 -22.65
C THR A 549 95.38 -16.72 -22.75
N VAL A 550 95.30 -18.03 -22.83
CA VAL A 550 93.93 -18.73 -22.84
C VAL A 550 93.25 -18.65 -21.47
N THR A 551 94.07 -18.60 -20.38
CA THR A 551 93.49 -18.43 -19.03
C THR A 551 92.90 -17.02 -18.88
N ASP A 552 93.60 -16.00 -19.29
CA ASP A 552 93.12 -14.61 -19.30
C ASP A 552 91.90 -14.46 -20.22
N LEU A 553 91.85 -15.24 -21.30
CA LEU A 553 90.72 -15.25 -22.20
C LEU A 553 89.45 -15.85 -21.58
N SER A 554 89.61 -16.78 -20.63
CA SER A 554 88.45 -17.39 -19.94
C SER A 554 87.85 -16.48 -18.86
N GLU A 555 88.59 -15.50 -18.33
CA GLU A 555 88.12 -14.51 -17.39
C GLU A 555 87.25 -13.41 -18.10
N ASP A 556 87.58 -13.13 -19.36
CA ASP A 556 86.93 -12.14 -20.16
C ASP A 556 85.94 -12.80 -21.17
N ALA A 557 84.96 -13.51 -20.70
CA ALA A 557 84.03 -14.29 -21.52
C ALA A 557 83.17 -13.44 -22.45
N LEU A 558 83.14 -13.84 -23.71
CA LEU A 558 82.22 -13.30 -24.66
C LEU A 558 80.79 -13.84 -24.37
N LYS A 559 79.82 -12.96 -24.25
CA LYS A 559 78.43 -13.33 -24.14
C LYS A 559 77.74 -13.15 -25.47
N TRP A 560 76.87 -14.09 -25.75
CA TRP A 560 76.00 -13.93 -26.92
C TRP A 560 74.89 -12.94 -26.60
N ASP A 561 74.70 -11.92 -27.40
CA ASP A 561 73.63 -10.96 -27.32
C ASP A 561 72.71 -11.21 -28.53
N ASP A 562 71.49 -11.69 -28.21
CA ASP A 562 70.52 -12.05 -29.22
C ASP A 562 69.96 -10.83 -29.96
N ALA A 563 69.75 -9.74 -29.23
CA ALA A 563 69.21 -8.51 -29.81
C ALA A 563 70.21 -7.88 -30.83
N ALA A 564 71.49 -8.05 -30.56
CA ALA A 564 72.55 -7.57 -31.43
C ALA A 564 73.02 -8.60 -32.47
N GLY A 565 72.62 -9.87 -32.33
CA GLY A 565 73.07 -10.97 -33.17
C GLY A 565 74.59 -11.18 -33.15
N ALA A 566 75.24 -10.89 -32.03
CA ALA A 566 76.71 -10.90 -31.89
C ALA A 566 77.15 -11.25 -30.47
N PHE A 567 78.40 -11.68 -30.34
CA PHE A 567 79.03 -11.83 -29.03
C PHE A 567 79.34 -10.48 -28.40
N THR A 568 78.99 -10.29 -27.14
CA THR A 568 79.41 -9.14 -26.32
C THR A 568 80.46 -9.55 -25.28
N ALA A 569 81.30 -8.63 -24.90
CA ALA A 569 82.29 -8.79 -23.91
C ALA A 569 82.04 -7.93 -22.67
N ALA A 570 80.83 -7.70 -22.29
CA ALA A 570 80.47 -6.87 -21.15
C ALA A 570 80.70 -7.61 -19.83
N HIS A 571 81.34 -6.99 -18.86
CA HIS A 571 81.66 -7.56 -17.52
C HIS A 571 81.21 -6.61 -16.41
N GLY A 572 80.56 -7.14 -15.40
CA GLY A 572 80.28 -6.42 -14.15
C GLY A 572 79.50 -5.13 -14.38
N THR A 573 79.92 -4.04 -13.80
CA THR A 573 79.32 -2.72 -13.91
C THR A 573 79.70 -1.92 -15.16
N ASN A 574 80.68 -2.46 -15.93
CA ASN A 574 81.14 -1.81 -17.15
C ASN A 574 80.32 -2.33 -18.37
N ALA A 575 79.57 -1.49 -18.99
CA ALA A 575 78.69 -1.85 -20.07
C ALA A 575 79.36 -2.17 -21.41
N THR A 576 80.65 -1.97 -21.52
CA THR A 576 81.39 -2.18 -22.77
C THR A 576 82.82 -2.61 -22.53
N ASN A 577 83.18 -3.78 -23.02
CA ASN A 577 84.57 -4.17 -23.28
C ASN A 577 84.80 -4.34 -24.75
N LYS A 578 85.94 -4.01 -25.18
CA LYS A 578 86.24 -4.07 -26.62
C LYS A 578 86.75 -5.49 -26.95
N ILE A 579 86.00 -6.15 -27.82
CA ILE A 579 86.56 -7.28 -28.56
C ILE A 579 86.92 -6.73 -29.92
N THR A 580 88.21 -6.74 -30.19
CA THR A 580 88.71 -6.27 -31.46
C THR A 580 88.87 -7.42 -32.44
N ASN A 581 88.66 -7.15 -33.69
CA ASN A 581 89.00 -8.06 -34.79
C ASN A 581 88.22 -9.38 -34.79
N VAL A 582 86.91 -9.31 -34.44
CA VAL A 582 86.02 -10.45 -34.56
C VAL A 582 85.19 -10.30 -35.87
N THR A 583 85.32 -11.25 -36.77
CA THR A 583 84.48 -11.29 -38.01
C THR A 583 83.28 -12.21 -37.83
N ALA A 584 82.22 -11.90 -38.52
CA ALA A 584 81.10 -12.82 -38.62
C ALA A 584 81.56 -14.10 -39.31
N GLY A 585 81.29 -15.26 -38.67
CA GLY A 585 81.47 -16.53 -39.33
C GLY A 585 80.48 -16.80 -40.44
N GLU A 586 80.75 -17.69 -41.32
CA GLU A 586 79.78 -18.15 -42.37
C GLU A 586 78.58 -18.89 -41.74
#